data_1b846324ad48e1bda84586fb5af6ef6b
#
_entry.id   1b846324ad48e1bda84586fb5af6ef6b
#
_cell.length_a   1.000
_cell.length_b   1.000
_cell.length_c   1.000
_cell.angle_alpha   90.00
_cell.angle_beta   90.00
_cell.angle_gamma   90.00
#
_symmetry.space_group_name_H-M   'P 1'
#
loop_
_entity.id
_entity.type
_entity.pdbx_description
1 polymer ?
#
loop_
_entity_poly.entity_id
_entity_poly.type
_entity_poly.pdbx_seq_one_letter_code
_entity_poly.pdbx_strand_id
1 'polypeptide(L)'
;MQIVCLDLEGVLVPEIWIEFSKRTGIPELQRTTRDEPDYDKLMTYRLNILRQHKLGLPDIQKVIGDMGPMPGARAFLDKLREDYQVVILSDTFYEFAHPLMRQLGWPTLFCHSLEGDADGMLVDYHLRMPSASSSSEWQNSVGQPSWRISGWANS
;
A
#
# COMPACT_ATOMS: atom_id res chain seq x y z
N MET A 1 0.06 -26.27 -9.04
CA MET A 1 -0.37 -24.86 -9.12
C MET A 1 0.69 -24.03 -8.44
N GLN A 2 1.20 -22.99 -9.11
CA GLN A 2 2.22 -22.10 -8.54
C GLN A 2 1.59 -20.73 -8.30
N ILE A 3 1.94 -20.10 -7.17
CA ILE A 3 1.48 -18.78 -6.78
C ILE A 3 2.69 -17.86 -6.77
N VAL A 4 2.55 -16.70 -7.43
CA VAL A 4 3.54 -15.63 -7.40
C VAL A 4 3.00 -14.51 -6.52
N CYS A 5 3.78 -14.14 -5.51
CA CYS A 5 3.50 -13.01 -4.65
C CYS A 5 4.34 -11.81 -5.10
N LEU A 6 3.71 -10.68 -5.28
CA LEU A 6 4.35 -9.41 -5.67
C LEU A 6 4.06 -8.35 -4.62
N ASP A 7 4.96 -7.39 -4.49
CA ASP A 7 4.65 -6.11 -3.86
C ASP A 7 3.94 -5.19 -4.86
N LEU A 8 3.27 -4.16 -4.37
CA LEU A 8 2.57 -3.18 -5.18
C LEU A 8 3.43 -1.94 -5.44
N GLU A 9 3.81 -1.25 -4.36
CA GLU A 9 4.54 0.02 -4.43
C GLU A 9 6.02 -0.21 -4.80
N GLY A 10 6.54 0.60 -5.72
CA GLY A 10 7.89 0.44 -6.25
C GLY A 10 8.06 -0.72 -7.26
N VAL A 11 7.03 -1.55 -7.46
CA VAL A 11 7.03 -2.69 -8.40
C VAL A 11 6.03 -2.50 -9.52
N LEU A 12 4.77 -2.28 -9.19
CA LEU A 12 3.68 -2.12 -10.16
C LEU A 12 3.18 -0.68 -10.25
N VAL A 13 3.31 0.06 -9.16
CA VAL A 13 2.91 1.47 -9.05
C VAL A 13 4.02 2.26 -8.35
N PRO A 14 4.08 3.59 -8.51
CA PRO A 14 4.99 4.43 -7.74
C PRO A 14 4.69 4.32 -6.23
N GLU A 15 5.66 4.70 -5.39
CA GLU A 15 5.43 4.86 -3.95
C GLU A 15 4.36 5.93 -3.71
N ILE A 16 3.21 5.52 -3.22
CA ILE A 16 1.98 6.33 -3.20
C ILE A 16 2.18 7.62 -2.40
N TRP A 17 2.68 7.53 -1.17
CA TRP A 17 2.86 8.71 -0.33
C TRP A 17 3.87 9.71 -0.89
N ILE A 18 4.96 9.23 -1.48
CA ILE A 18 5.99 10.09 -2.09
C ILE A 18 5.42 10.79 -3.32
N GLU A 19 4.77 10.05 -4.20
CA GLU A 19 4.21 10.63 -5.42
C GLU A 19 3.02 11.55 -5.10
N PHE A 20 2.18 11.19 -4.14
CA PHE A 20 1.09 12.02 -3.66
C PHE A 20 1.61 13.35 -3.10
N SER A 21 2.65 13.32 -2.28
CA SER A 21 3.31 14.52 -1.77
C SER A 21 3.81 15.43 -2.88
N LYS A 22 4.47 14.88 -3.89
CA LYS A 22 4.96 15.66 -5.04
C LYS A 22 3.82 16.32 -5.80
N ARG A 23 2.73 15.61 -6.06
CA ARG A 23 1.58 16.11 -6.83
C ARG A 23 0.75 17.13 -6.09
N THR A 24 0.65 17.00 -4.78
CA THR A 24 -0.11 17.92 -3.93
C THR A 24 0.72 19.10 -3.44
N GLY A 25 2.06 19.03 -3.56
CA GLY A 25 2.96 20.05 -3.02
C GLY A 25 3.03 20.07 -1.50
N ILE A 26 2.73 18.94 -0.84
CA ILE A 26 2.76 18.78 0.62
C ILE A 26 3.98 17.93 1.01
N PRO A 27 5.17 18.54 1.21
CA PRO A 27 6.41 17.80 1.43
C PRO A 27 6.41 16.99 2.73
N GLU A 28 5.60 17.34 3.70
CA GLU A 28 5.45 16.65 4.98
C GLU A 28 5.00 15.18 4.81
N LEU A 29 4.28 14.90 3.72
CA LEU A 29 3.81 13.54 3.40
C LEU A 29 4.90 12.62 2.80
N GLN A 30 6.09 13.14 2.50
CA GLN A 30 7.23 12.32 2.07
C GLN A 30 7.87 11.50 3.19
N ARG A 31 7.55 11.83 4.44
CA ARG A 31 8.06 11.10 5.59
C ARG A 31 7.69 9.62 5.50
N THR A 32 8.69 8.76 5.67
CA THR A 32 8.58 7.31 5.56
C THR A 32 8.90 6.60 6.86
N THR A 33 8.80 5.28 6.90
CA THR A 33 9.24 4.45 8.03
C THR A 33 10.75 4.53 8.30
N ARG A 34 11.53 5.04 7.36
CA ARG A 34 12.97 5.35 7.58
C ARG A 34 13.16 6.57 8.47
N ASP A 35 12.23 7.52 8.42
CA ASP A 35 12.25 8.77 9.20
C ASP A 35 11.54 8.62 10.55
N GLU A 36 10.49 7.81 10.58
CA GLU A 36 9.71 7.46 11.78
C GLU A 36 9.41 5.95 11.77
N PRO A 37 10.22 5.15 12.49
CA PRO A 37 10.05 3.69 12.53
C PRO A 37 8.76 3.23 13.20
N ASP A 38 8.17 4.05 14.05
CA ASP A 38 6.89 3.79 14.69
C ASP A 38 5.76 4.08 13.68
N TYR A 39 5.18 3.00 13.15
CA TYR A 39 4.15 3.11 12.12
C TYR A 39 2.91 3.86 12.59
N ASP A 40 2.49 3.67 13.85
CA ASP A 40 1.30 4.35 14.38
C ASP A 40 1.53 5.86 14.49
N LYS A 41 2.73 6.28 14.89
CA LYS A 41 3.11 7.70 14.90
C LYS A 41 3.16 8.27 13.48
N LEU A 42 3.73 7.53 12.54
CA LEU A 42 3.80 7.94 11.15
C LEU A 42 2.40 8.12 10.55
N MET A 43 1.50 7.16 10.76
CA MET A 43 0.13 7.22 10.26
C MET A 43 -0.68 8.33 10.92
N THR A 44 -0.59 8.48 12.25
CA THR A 44 -1.23 9.60 12.95
C THR A 44 -0.76 10.96 12.40
N TYR A 45 0.54 11.09 12.15
CA TYR A 45 1.11 12.29 11.54
C TYR A 45 0.51 12.55 10.15
N ARG A 46 0.49 11.55 9.27
CA ARG A 46 -0.06 11.64 7.91
C ARG A 46 -1.54 12.02 7.91
N LEU A 47 -2.36 11.37 8.74
CA LEU A 47 -3.79 11.68 8.85
C LEU A 47 -4.03 13.12 9.33
N ASN A 48 -3.21 13.63 10.26
CA ASN A 48 -3.29 15.02 10.70
C ASN A 48 -2.94 16.00 9.58
N ILE A 49 -1.91 15.73 8.77
CA ILE A 49 -1.55 16.56 7.61
C ILE A 49 -2.69 16.58 6.59
N LEU A 50 -3.26 15.43 6.24
CA LEU A 50 -4.40 15.36 5.32
C LEU A 50 -5.59 16.20 5.83
N ARG A 51 -5.88 16.12 7.13
CA ARG A 51 -6.95 16.91 7.76
C ARG A 51 -6.66 18.41 7.72
N GLN A 52 -5.43 18.83 8.01
CA GLN A 52 -5.02 20.24 7.94
C GLN A 52 -5.20 20.81 6.52
N HIS A 53 -4.91 20.02 5.51
CA HIS A 53 -5.08 20.40 4.10
C HIS A 53 -6.50 20.14 3.57
N LYS A 54 -7.43 19.65 4.40
CA LYS A 54 -8.82 19.33 4.05
C LYS A 54 -8.92 18.36 2.87
N LEU A 55 -8.00 17.42 2.80
CA LEU A 55 -7.98 16.37 1.77
C LEU A 55 -8.77 15.16 2.26
N GLY A 56 -9.94 14.97 1.70
CA GLY A 56 -10.77 13.81 1.90
C GLY A 56 -10.39 12.64 0.98
N LEU A 57 -10.94 11.46 1.24
CA LEU A 57 -10.67 10.27 0.45
C LEU A 57 -10.94 10.45 -1.07
N PRO A 58 -12.01 11.14 -1.50
CA PRO A 58 -12.23 11.38 -2.93
C PRO A 58 -11.12 12.18 -3.61
N ASP A 59 -10.58 13.21 -2.92
CA ASP A 59 -9.49 14.03 -3.44
C ASP A 59 -8.21 13.20 -3.57
N ILE A 60 -7.92 12.39 -2.54
CA ILE A 60 -6.78 11.50 -2.50
C ILE A 60 -6.87 10.46 -3.63
N GLN A 61 -8.02 9.81 -3.79
CA GLN A 61 -8.23 8.81 -4.84
C GLN A 61 -8.09 9.39 -6.25
N LYS A 62 -8.50 10.64 -6.45
CA LYS A 62 -8.31 11.33 -7.72
C LYS A 62 -6.83 11.50 -8.04
N VAL A 63 -6.05 12.02 -7.10
CA VAL A 63 -4.60 12.21 -7.27
C VAL A 63 -3.90 10.87 -7.53
N ILE A 64 -4.26 9.83 -6.76
CA ILE A 64 -3.70 8.47 -6.92
C ILE A 64 -4.09 7.89 -8.29
N GLY A 65 -5.34 8.05 -8.72
CA GLY A 65 -5.78 7.58 -10.02
C GLY A 65 -5.00 8.20 -11.18
N ASP A 66 -4.62 9.47 -11.04
CA ASP A 66 -3.84 10.22 -12.03
C ASP A 66 -2.35 9.82 -12.03
N MET A 67 -1.84 9.15 -11.00
CA MET A 67 -0.47 8.62 -11.01
C MET A 67 -0.30 7.53 -12.07
N GLY A 68 -1.26 6.63 -12.15
CA GLY A 68 -1.23 5.44 -12.98
C GLY A 68 -0.22 4.38 -12.51
N PRO A 69 -0.29 3.19 -13.08
CA PRO A 69 0.72 2.14 -12.92
C PRO A 69 2.05 2.52 -13.57
N MET A 70 3.12 1.86 -13.14
CA MET A 70 4.42 1.97 -13.81
C MET A 70 4.32 1.49 -15.27
N PRO A 71 5.12 2.08 -16.19
CA PRO A 71 5.13 1.63 -17.58
C PRO A 71 5.37 0.13 -17.70
N GLY A 72 4.48 -0.57 -18.40
CA GLY A 72 4.58 -2.02 -18.60
C GLY A 72 4.00 -2.88 -17.46
N ALA A 73 3.65 -2.32 -16.32
CA ALA A 73 3.15 -3.09 -15.16
C ALA A 73 1.90 -3.90 -15.50
N ARG A 74 0.95 -3.34 -16.26
CA ARG A 74 -0.25 -4.06 -16.70
C ARG A 74 0.10 -5.23 -17.61
N ALA A 75 0.93 -5.02 -18.63
CA ALA A 75 1.33 -6.06 -19.55
C ALA A 75 2.13 -7.18 -18.85
N PHE A 76 2.99 -6.80 -17.89
CA PHE A 76 3.71 -7.75 -17.05
C PHE A 76 2.75 -8.63 -16.24
N LEU A 77 1.75 -8.04 -15.59
CA LEU A 77 0.75 -8.80 -14.83
C LEU A 77 -0.07 -9.72 -15.71
N ASP A 78 -0.51 -9.25 -16.87
CA ASP A 78 -1.29 -10.05 -17.81
C ASP A 78 -0.48 -11.26 -18.29
N LYS A 79 0.80 -11.05 -18.60
CA LYS A 79 1.71 -12.13 -18.99
C LYS A 79 1.96 -13.13 -17.87
N LEU A 80 2.17 -12.65 -16.65
CA LEU A 80 2.41 -13.50 -15.49
C LEU A 80 1.20 -14.39 -15.16
N ARG A 81 0.00 -13.87 -15.37
CA ARG A 81 -1.26 -14.59 -15.14
C ARG A 81 -1.55 -15.72 -16.13
N GLU A 82 -0.87 -15.75 -17.26
CA GLU A 82 -1.01 -16.87 -18.21
C GLU A 82 -0.56 -18.19 -17.58
N ASP A 83 0.48 -18.16 -16.73
CA ASP A 83 1.10 -19.35 -16.17
C ASP A 83 0.91 -19.50 -14.66
N TYR A 84 0.61 -18.40 -13.94
CA TYR A 84 0.64 -18.35 -12.47
C TYR A 84 -0.61 -17.73 -11.89
N GLN A 85 -0.95 -18.14 -10.67
CA GLN A 85 -1.83 -17.35 -9.80
C GLN A 85 -1.03 -16.21 -9.19
N VAL A 86 -1.49 -14.97 -9.37
CA VAL A 86 -0.79 -13.78 -8.90
C VAL A 86 -1.53 -13.18 -7.72
N VAL A 87 -0.80 -12.94 -6.65
CA VAL A 87 -1.27 -12.28 -5.43
C VAL A 87 -0.38 -11.09 -5.14
N ILE A 88 -0.96 -9.95 -4.87
CA ILE A 88 -0.25 -8.77 -4.41
C ILE A 88 -0.40 -8.66 -2.90
N LEU A 89 0.72 -8.52 -2.21
CA LEU A 89 0.81 -8.28 -0.77
C LEU A 89 1.48 -6.92 -0.59
N SER A 90 0.80 -5.98 0.09
CA SER A 90 1.29 -4.61 0.22
C SER A 90 0.90 -3.99 1.57
N ASP A 91 1.73 -3.09 2.06
CA ASP A 91 1.45 -2.27 3.24
C ASP A 91 0.63 -1.01 2.91
N THR A 92 0.09 -0.91 1.69
CA THR A 92 -0.84 0.15 1.29
C THR A 92 -2.24 -0.09 1.86
N PHE A 93 -3.19 0.74 1.46
CA PHE A 93 -4.59 0.68 1.85
C PHE A 93 -5.49 0.40 0.65
N TYR A 94 -6.56 -0.39 0.84
CA TYR A 94 -7.52 -0.68 -0.23
C TYR A 94 -8.09 0.59 -0.87
N GLU A 95 -8.39 1.58 -0.05
CA GLU A 95 -8.98 2.85 -0.48
C GLU A 95 -8.03 3.64 -1.38
N PHE A 96 -6.72 3.55 -1.13
CA PHE A 96 -5.69 4.17 -1.97
C PHE A 96 -5.40 3.33 -3.22
N ALA A 97 -5.34 2.00 -3.06
CA ALA A 97 -5.03 1.10 -4.17
C ALA A 97 -6.15 1.02 -5.21
N HIS A 98 -7.42 1.20 -4.81
CA HIS A 98 -8.58 0.99 -5.67
C HIS A 98 -8.49 1.63 -7.07
N PRO A 99 -8.13 2.93 -7.23
CA PRO A 99 -8.01 3.54 -8.56
C PRO A 99 -6.93 2.88 -9.43
N LEU A 100 -5.85 2.39 -8.80
CA LEU A 100 -4.74 1.72 -9.48
C LEU A 100 -5.07 0.27 -9.82
N MET A 101 -5.79 -0.44 -8.95
CA MET A 101 -6.26 -1.81 -9.22
C MET A 101 -7.14 -1.87 -10.45
N ARG A 102 -7.99 -0.88 -10.65
CA ARG A 102 -8.79 -0.77 -11.87
C ARG A 102 -7.91 -0.73 -13.12
N GLN A 103 -6.84 0.06 -13.10
CA GLN A 103 -5.91 0.20 -14.21
C GLN A 103 -5.04 -1.05 -14.41
N LEU A 104 -4.75 -1.78 -13.34
CA LEU A 104 -4.00 -3.05 -13.36
C LEU A 104 -4.87 -4.28 -13.69
N GLY A 105 -6.18 -4.10 -13.94
CA GLY A 105 -7.10 -5.18 -14.28
C GLY A 105 -7.50 -6.06 -13.10
N TRP A 106 -7.66 -5.46 -11.94
CA TRP A 106 -8.17 -6.09 -10.71
C TRP A 106 -7.38 -7.33 -10.26
N PRO A 107 -6.05 -7.22 -10.05
CA PRO A 107 -5.29 -8.29 -9.44
C PRO A 107 -5.77 -8.57 -8.02
N THR A 108 -5.58 -9.80 -7.54
CA THR A 108 -5.82 -10.13 -6.14
C THR A 108 -4.87 -9.34 -5.26
N LEU A 109 -5.42 -8.55 -4.34
CA LEU A 109 -4.66 -7.69 -3.44
C LEU A 109 -5.02 -7.99 -1.99
N PHE A 110 -4.01 -8.11 -1.14
CA PHE A 110 -4.13 -8.11 0.31
C PHE A 110 -3.32 -6.95 0.87
N CYS A 111 -4.00 -6.04 1.55
CA CYS A 111 -3.40 -4.87 2.16
C CYS A 111 -4.23 -4.40 3.37
N HIS A 112 -3.92 -3.22 3.89
CA HIS A 112 -4.62 -2.61 5.01
C HIS A 112 -5.89 -1.89 4.54
N SER A 113 -6.67 -1.35 5.48
CA SER A 113 -7.86 -0.53 5.20
C SER A 113 -7.84 0.76 5.98
N LEU A 114 -8.45 1.80 5.40
CA LEU A 114 -8.66 3.10 6.04
C LEU A 114 -10.12 3.22 6.47
N GLU A 115 -10.34 3.98 7.55
CA GLU A 115 -11.67 4.37 7.99
C GLU A 115 -11.89 5.85 7.72
N GLY A 116 -13.01 6.16 7.08
CA GLY A 116 -13.45 7.52 6.81
C GLY A 116 -14.70 7.88 7.59
N ASP A 117 -14.88 9.15 7.92
CA ASP A 117 -16.12 9.68 8.47
C ASP A 117 -17.18 9.96 7.39
N ALA A 118 -18.33 10.48 7.81
CA ALA A 118 -19.45 10.79 6.91
C ALA A 118 -19.09 11.86 5.86
N ASP A 119 -18.11 12.70 6.12
CA ASP A 119 -17.63 13.76 5.23
C ASP A 119 -16.49 13.27 4.30
N GLY A 120 -16.11 11.99 4.41
CA GLY A 120 -15.05 11.36 3.63
C GLY A 120 -13.65 11.70 4.12
N MET A 121 -13.52 12.29 5.32
CA MET A 121 -12.21 12.50 5.94
C MET A 121 -11.70 11.23 6.58
N LEU A 122 -10.40 10.96 6.43
CA LEU A 122 -9.75 9.80 7.02
C LEU A 122 -9.57 10.00 8.53
N VAL A 123 -10.08 9.07 9.32
CA VAL A 123 -10.09 9.15 10.79
C VAL A 123 -9.26 8.07 11.46
N ASP A 124 -9.16 6.88 10.85
CA ASP A 124 -8.43 5.75 11.40
C ASP A 124 -7.97 4.78 10.31
N TYR A 125 -7.22 3.75 10.69
CA TYR A 125 -6.77 2.69 9.81
C TYR A 125 -6.73 1.34 10.53
N HIS A 126 -6.82 0.26 9.76
CA HIS A 126 -6.81 -1.10 10.26
C HIS A 126 -5.75 -1.93 9.52
N LEU A 127 -4.78 -2.44 10.28
CA LEU A 127 -3.77 -3.33 9.74
C LEU A 127 -4.35 -4.73 9.55
N ARG A 128 -4.32 -5.24 8.33
CA ARG A 128 -4.75 -6.60 8.03
C ARG A 128 -3.65 -7.62 8.27
N MET A 129 -2.40 -7.19 8.12
CA MET A 129 -1.20 -7.97 8.44
C MET A 129 -0.34 -7.15 9.40
N PRO A 130 0.38 -7.80 10.32
CA PRO A 130 1.34 -7.10 11.14
C PRO A 130 2.32 -6.34 10.24
N SER A 131 2.60 -5.08 10.55
CA SER A 131 3.66 -4.35 9.85
C SER A 131 5.00 -5.06 10.06
N ALA A 132 5.96 -4.85 9.17
CA ALA A 132 7.30 -5.43 9.31
C ALA A 132 7.97 -5.08 10.66
N SER A 133 7.57 -3.98 11.30
CA SER A 133 8.00 -3.58 12.63
C SER A 133 7.43 -4.47 13.76
N SER A 134 6.32 -5.17 13.53
CA SER A 134 5.70 -6.11 14.50
C SER A 134 6.08 -7.58 14.24
N SER A 135 6.99 -7.84 13.31
CA SER A 135 7.38 -9.19 12.90
C SER A 135 7.98 -10.05 14.03
N SER A 136 8.52 -9.43 15.08
CA SER A 136 9.01 -10.15 16.27
C SER A 136 7.91 -10.81 17.10
N GLU A 137 6.71 -10.22 17.13
CA GLU A 137 5.57 -10.80 17.87
C GLU A 137 4.87 -11.91 17.07
N TRP A 138 4.87 -11.77 15.73
CA TRP A 138 4.29 -12.79 14.85
C TRP A 138 5.10 -14.09 14.84
N GLN A 139 6.42 -14.01 14.91
CA GLN A 139 7.30 -15.19 14.98
C GLN A 139 7.12 -15.99 16.28
N ASN A 140 6.61 -15.35 17.33
CA ASN A 140 6.40 -15.99 18.64
C ASN A 140 4.98 -16.54 18.83
N SER A 141 3.99 -16.10 18.06
CA SER A 141 2.57 -16.47 18.23
C SER A 141 2.08 -17.56 17.28
N VAL A 142 2.75 -17.78 16.16
CA VAL A 142 2.41 -18.83 15.19
C VAL A 142 3.61 -19.76 15.08
N GLY A 143 3.45 -21.00 15.51
CA GLY A 143 4.46 -22.04 15.31
C GLY A 143 4.89 -22.00 13.84
N GLN A 144 6.21 -22.05 13.60
CA GLN A 144 6.86 -21.85 12.30
C GLN A 144 6.05 -22.48 11.16
N PRO A 145 5.46 -21.69 10.25
CA PRO A 145 4.81 -22.27 9.09
C PRO A 145 5.87 -22.94 8.20
N SER A 146 5.53 -24.11 7.69
CA SER A 146 6.41 -24.93 6.85
C SER A 146 6.66 -24.34 5.45
N TRP A 147 6.19 -23.12 5.15
CA TRP A 147 6.44 -22.41 3.91
C TRP A 147 7.37 -21.22 4.16
N ARG A 148 8.48 -21.21 3.46
CA ARG A 148 9.37 -20.04 3.41
C ARG A 148 9.00 -19.22 2.18
N ILE A 149 8.69 -17.96 2.37
CA ILE A 149 8.72 -16.97 1.28
C ILE A 149 10.20 -16.64 1.06
N SER A 150 10.82 -17.31 0.06
CA SER A 150 12.16 -16.93 -0.38
C SER A 150 12.03 -15.68 -1.25
N GLY A 151 12.44 -14.52 -0.74
CA GLY A 151 12.50 -13.31 -1.56
C GLY A 151 12.22 -11.98 -0.85
N TRP A 152 11.99 -11.97 0.45
CA TRP A 152 11.98 -10.69 1.19
C TRP A 152 13.42 -10.35 1.62
N ALA A 153 14.14 -9.68 0.73
CA ALA A 153 15.32 -8.94 1.12
C ALA A 153 14.90 -7.48 1.32
N ASN A 154 15.10 -6.97 2.53
CA ASN A 154 14.96 -5.57 2.87
C ASN A 154 15.74 -4.71 1.86
N SER A 155 15.04 -3.82 1.17
CA SER A 155 15.64 -2.64 0.53
C SER A 155 15.35 -1.41 1.36
#